data_2e64db8a422fc80335e6c18c315ffc7d
#
_entry.id   2e64db8a422fc80335e6c18c315ffc7d
#
_cell.length_a   1.000
_cell.length_b   1.000
_cell.length_c   1.000
_cell.angle_alpha   90.00
_cell.angle_beta   90.00
_cell.angle_gamma   90.00
#
_symmetry.space_group_name_H-M   'P 1'
#
loop_
_entity.id
_entity.type
_entity.pdbx_description
1 polymer ?
#
loop_
_entity_poly.entity_id
_entity_poly.type
_entity_poly.pdbx_seq_one_letter_code
_entity_poly.pdbx_strand_id
1 'polypeptide(L)'
;MRRNDEPLYTISIAARLVRIEKPEEPAIHPQTLRMYERLGLVTPMRVGKNRLYSEKDIERVRQIQRLTQEMGVNLAGVEVILGLLEQLEELQAEIERLRKQHTE
;
A
#
# COMPACT_ATOMS: atom_id res chain seq x y z
N MET A 1 1.40 15.39 5.40
CA MET A 1 1.47 15.15 6.86
C MET A 1 0.35 14.21 7.28
N ARG A 2 0.67 13.25 8.12
CA ARG A 2 -0.31 12.30 8.62
C ARG A 2 -1.17 12.94 9.71
N ARG A 3 -2.46 12.70 9.67
CA ARG A 3 -3.36 13.16 10.73
C ARG A 3 -3.14 12.35 11.99
N ASN A 4 -3.32 12.97 13.16
CA ASN A 4 -3.16 12.28 14.44
C ASN A 4 -4.28 11.26 14.71
N ASP A 5 -5.43 11.40 14.04
CA ASP A 5 -6.56 10.49 14.19
C ASP A 5 -6.56 9.32 13.21
N GLU A 6 -5.57 9.23 12.34
CA GLU A 6 -5.48 8.10 11.43
C GLU A 6 -5.01 6.85 12.18
N PRO A 7 -5.71 5.71 12.00
CA PRO A 7 -5.29 4.49 12.68
C PRO A 7 -3.97 3.97 12.13
N LEU A 8 -3.18 3.41 13.03
CA LEU A 8 -1.92 2.75 12.71
C LEU A 8 -1.94 1.36 13.33
N TYR A 9 -1.41 0.40 12.60
CA TYR A 9 -1.48 -1.01 12.98
C TYR A 9 -0.08 -1.62 13.08
N THR A 10 0.10 -2.48 14.07
CA THR A 10 1.34 -3.26 14.18
C THR A 10 1.43 -4.24 13.02
N ILE A 11 2.64 -4.78 12.80
CA ILE A 11 2.87 -5.70 11.69
C ILE A 11 1.96 -6.94 11.75
N SER A 12 1.73 -7.49 12.95
CA SER A 12 0.90 -8.69 13.08
C SER A 12 -0.58 -8.39 12.76
N ILE A 13 -1.08 -7.24 13.16
CA ILE A 13 -2.45 -6.83 12.85
C ILE A 13 -2.57 -6.49 11.36
N ALA A 14 -1.60 -5.76 10.82
CA ALA A 14 -1.59 -5.43 9.38
C ALA A 14 -1.61 -6.69 8.52
N ALA A 15 -0.82 -7.70 8.90
CA ALA A 15 -0.77 -8.97 8.17
C ALA A 15 -2.13 -9.66 8.10
N ARG A 16 -2.96 -9.52 9.14
CA ARG A 16 -4.33 -10.06 9.13
C ARG A 16 -5.26 -9.18 8.33
N LEU A 17 -5.15 -7.87 8.45
CA LEU A 17 -6.04 -6.93 7.77
C LEU A 17 -5.88 -7.01 6.25
N VAL A 18 -4.70 -7.32 5.75
CA VAL A 18 -4.49 -7.54 4.32
C VAL A 18 -5.43 -8.62 3.78
N ARG A 19 -5.78 -9.61 4.61
CA ARG A 19 -6.63 -10.75 4.24
C ARG A 19 -8.07 -10.64 4.75
N ILE A 20 -8.50 -9.45 5.18
CA ILE A 20 -9.81 -9.32 5.83
C ILE A 20 -10.97 -9.75 4.93
N GLU A 21 -10.84 -9.61 3.63
CA GLU A 21 -11.87 -10.01 2.66
C GLU A 21 -11.79 -11.48 2.28
N LYS A 22 -10.78 -12.19 2.79
CA LYS A 22 -10.53 -13.61 2.51
C LYS A 22 -10.27 -14.34 3.84
N PRO A 23 -11.28 -14.42 4.70
CA PRO A 23 -11.08 -14.94 6.06
C PRO A 23 -10.63 -16.41 6.11
N GLU A 24 -10.84 -17.17 5.03
CA GLU A 24 -10.37 -18.54 4.92
C GLU A 24 -8.88 -18.64 4.66
N GLU A 25 -8.23 -17.53 4.28
CA GLU A 25 -6.79 -17.54 4.06
C GLU A 25 -6.06 -17.11 5.33
N PRO A 26 -4.87 -17.67 5.59
CA PRO A 26 -4.08 -17.24 6.74
C PRO A 26 -3.57 -15.82 6.54
N ALA A 27 -3.23 -15.15 7.64
CA ALA A 27 -2.53 -13.89 7.58
C ALA A 27 -1.24 -14.05 6.76
N ILE A 28 -0.82 -12.99 6.07
CA ILE A 28 0.46 -13.08 5.38
C ILE A 28 1.59 -13.10 6.40
N HIS A 29 2.70 -13.71 6.03
CA HIS A 29 3.82 -13.84 6.95
C HIS A 29 4.46 -12.45 7.17
N PRO A 30 4.79 -12.07 8.42
CA PRO A 30 5.45 -10.80 8.68
C PRO A 30 6.74 -10.58 7.90
N GLN A 31 7.48 -11.64 7.59
CA GLN A 31 8.68 -11.54 6.77
C GLN A 31 8.37 -11.07 5.34
N THR A 32 7.20 -11.40 4.83
CA THR A 32 6.76 -10.90 3.52
C THR A 32 6.60 -9.38 3.55
N LEU A 33 6.00 -8.85 4.61
CA LEU A 33 5.87 -7.40 4.78
C LEU A 33 7.23 -6.73 4.90
N ARG A 34 8.15 -7.35 5.63
CA ARG A 34 9.52 -6.83 5.77
C ARG A 34 10.27 -6.84 4.44
N MET A 35 10.04 -7.88 3.63
CA MET A 35 10.62 -7.96 2.29
C MET A 35 10.12 -6.82 1.41
N TYR A 36 8.81 -6.56 1.43
CA TYR A 36 8.24 -5.46 0.65
C TYR A 36 8.82 -4.12 1.07
N GLU A 37 9.05 -3.93 2.37
CA GLU A 37 9.69 -2.71 2.87
C GLU A 37 11.13 -2.58 2.34
N ARG A 38 11.91 -3.68 2.40
CA ARG A 38 13.29 -3.67 1.91
C ARG A 38 13.36 -3.35 0.42
N LEU A 39 12.36 -3.79 -0.35
CA LEU A 39 12.29 -3.51 -1.78
C LEU A 39 11.73 -2.13 -2.10
N GLY A 40 11.35 -1.36 -1.08
CA GLY A 40 10.80 -0.03 -1.28
C GLY A 40 9.37 -0.02 -1.79
N LEU A 41 8.67 -1.15 -1.73
CA LEU A 41 7.30 -1.25 -2.21
C LEU A 41 6.28 -0.72 -1.21
N VAL A 42 6.61 -0.71 0.06
CA VAL A 42 5.77 -0.15 1.12
C VAL A 42 6.69 0.54 2.13
N THR A 43 6.19 1.64 2.71
CA THR A 43 6.99 2.47 3.62
C THR A 43 6.22 2.71 4.91
N PRO A 44 6.22 1.74 5.83
CA PRO A 44 5.54 1.93 7.11
C PRO A 44 6.25 2.99 7.95
N MET A 45 5.52 3.58 8.89
CA MET A 45 6.10 4.50 9.86
C MET A 45 6.92 3.70 10.88
N ARG A 46 8.11 4.18 11.18
CA ARG A 46 8.93 3.58 12.22
C ARG A 46 8.85 4.37 13.51
N VAL A 47 8.54 3.68 14.60
CA VAL A 47 8.53 4.25 15.94
C VAL A 47 9.38 3.32 16.82
N GLY A 48 10.59 3.75 17.15
CA GLY A 48 11.56 2.90 17.84
C GLY A 48 11.90 1.68 16.98
N LYS A 49 11.67 0.50 17.52
CA LYS A 49 11.90 -0.76 16.81
C LYS A 49 10.66 -1.26 16.07
N ASN A 50 9.54 -0.58 16.24
CA ASN A 50 8.26 -1.03 15.70
C ASN A 50 7.98 -0.39 14.34
N ARG A 51 7.29 -1.17 13.49
CA ARG A 51 6.73 -0.68 12.24
C ARG A 51 5.24 -0.53 12.41
N LEU A 52 4.71 0.62 12.01
CA LEU A 52 3.28 0.90 12.08
C LEU A 52 2.75 1.15 10.68
N TYR A 53 1.71 0.43 10.32
CA TYR A 53 1.11 0.44 8.99
C TYR A 53 -0.19 1.22 9.00
N SER A 54 -0.34 2.14 8.05
CA SER A 54 -1.59 2.87 7.85
C SER A 54 -2.55 2.03 7.00
N GLU A 55 -3.81 2.48 6.93
CA GLU A 55 -4.79 1.88 6.02
C GLU A 55 -4.28 1.91 4.58
N LYS A 56 -3.64 3.00 4.19
CA LYS A 56 -3.07 3.16 2.85
C LYS A 56 -1.94 2.15 2.60
N ASP A 57 -1.10 1.93 3.60
CA ASP A 57 -0.05 0.91 3.51
C ASP A 57 -0.64 -0.48 3.33
N ILE A 58 -1.69 -0.80 4.07
CA ILE A 58 -2.37 -2.09 3.99
C ILE A 58 -2.97 -2.28 2.60
N GLU A 59 -3.62 -1.26 2.06
CA GLU A 59 -4.18 -1.32 0.71
C GLU A 59 -3.08 -1.52 -0.33
N ARG A 60 -1.95 -0.87 -0.15
CA ARG A 60 -0.79 -1.06 -1.02
C ARG A 60 -0.32 -2.52 -1.01
N VAL A 61 -0.26 -3.13 0.17
CA VAL A 61 0.11 -4.55 0.29
C VAL A 61 -0.92 -5.43 -0.41
N ARG A 62 -2.22 -5.10 -0.31
CA ARG A 62 -3.26 -5.84 -1.04
C ARG A 62 -3.03 -5.77 -2.54
N GLN A 63 -2.67 -4.61 -3.08
CA GLN A 63 -2.35 -4.44 -4.49
C GLN A 63 -1.17 -5.32 -4.90
N ILE A 64 -0.11 -5.33 -4.09
CA ILE A 64 1.06 -6.17 -4.36
C ILE A 64 0.66 -7.65 -4.39
N GLN A 65 -0.12 -8.08 -3.41
CA GLN A 65 -0.59 -9.47 -3.34
C GLN A 65 -1.46 -9.83 -4.54
N ARG A 66 -2.34 -8.94 -4.96
CA ARG A 66 -3.20 -9.17 -6.13
C ARG A 66 -2.35 -9.32 -7.38
N LEU A 67 -1.39 -8.45 -7.58
CA LEU A 67 -0.52 -8.50 -8.75
C LEU A 67 0.33 -9.76 -8.77
N THR A 68 0.89 -10.15 -7.64
CA THR A 68 1.78 -11.32 -7.58
C THR A 68 1.03 -12.64 -7.55
N GLN A 69 -0.01 -12.75 -6.71
CA GLN A 69 -0.69 -14.02 -6.45
C GLN A 69 -1.80 -14.31 -7.47
N GLU A 70 -2.52 -13.30 -7.89
CA GLU A 70 -3.64 -13.50 -8.82
C GLU A 70 -3.24 -13.29 -10.28
N MET A 71 -2.33 -12.36 -10.56
CA MET A 71 -1.96 -11.99 -11.92
C MET A 71 -0.58 -12.49 -12.33
N GLY A 72 0.14 -13.11 -11.42
CA GLY A 72 1.45 -13.70 -11.74
C GLY A 72 2.54 -12.70 -12.08
N VAL A 73 2.41 -11.45 -11.64
CA VAL A 73 3.41 -10.42 -11.90
C VAL A 73 4.58 -10.61 -10.93
N ASN A 74 5.81 -10.59 -11.42
CA ASN A 74 6.97 -10.67 -10.55
C ASN A 74 7.20 -9.33 -9.84
N LEU A 75 8.04 -9.33 -8.80
CA LEU A 75 8.22 -8.13 -7.98
C LEU A 75 8.83 -6.95 -8.75
N ALA A 76 9.68 -7.22 -9.75
CA ALA A 76 10.19 -6.15 -10.60
C ALA A 76 9.06 -5.48 -11.39
N GLY A 77 8.14 -6.27 -11.93
CA GLY A 77 6.96 -5.76 -12.63
C GLY A 77 6.03 -4.99 -11.68
N VAL A 78 5.88 -5.48 -10.45
CA VAL A 78 5.07 -4.78 -9.43
C VAL A 78 5.61 -3.37 -9.20
N GLU A 79 6.93 -3.24 -9.07
CA GLU A 79 7.55 -1.93 -8.86
C GLU A 79 7.21 -0.96 -10.00
N VAL A 80 7.29 -1.43 -11.24
CA VAL A 80 6.94 -0.62 -12.40
C VAL A 80 5.46 -0.23 -12.38
N ILE A 81 4.58 -1.20 -12.13
CA ILE A 81 3.13 -0.95 -12.10
C ILE A 81 2.76 0.04 -11.01
N LEU A 82 3.29 -0.12 -9.80
CA LEU A 82 2.98 0.80 -8.71
C LEU A 82 3.47 2.22 -9.01
N GLY A 83 4.63 2.34 -9.63
CA GLY A 83 5.16 3.64 -10.07
C GLY A 83 4.24 4.30 -11.09
N LEU A 84 3.75 3.52 -12.07
CA LEU A 84 2.83 4.02 -13.08
C LEU A 84 1.48 4.43 -12.47
N LEU A 85 0.98 3.67 -11.50
CA LEU A 85 -0.25 4.00 -10.81
C LEU A 85 -0.13 5.32 -10.03
N GLU A 86 1.02 5.54 -9.40
CA GLU A 86 1.28 6.80 -8.70
C GLU A 86 1.30 7.98 -9.67
N GLN A 87 1.95 7.83 -10.83
CA GLN A 87 1.95 8.85 -11.86
C GLN A 87 0.54 9.13 -12.37
N LEU A 88 -0.25 8.08 -12.55
CA LEU A 88 -1.63 8.21 -12.99
C LEU A 88 -2.47 8.99 -11.98
N GLU A 89 -2.32 8.70 -10.70
CA GLU A 89 -3.02 9.43 -9.64
C GLU A 89 -2.63 10.91 -9.64
N GLU A 90 -1.33 11.20 -9.80
CA GLU A 90 -0.85 12.58 -9.86
C GLU A 90 -1.44 13.33 -11.04
N LEU A 91 -1.49 12.69 -12.21
CA LEU A 91 -2.07 13.30 -13.41
C LEU A 91 -3.58 13.52 -13.26
N GLN A 92 -4.28 12.56 -12.66
CA GLN A 92 -5.71 12.72 -12.40
C GLN A 92 -5.98 13.87 -11.44
N ALA A 93 -5.17 14.02 -10.40
CA ALA A 93 -5.28 15.13 -9.47
C ALA A 93 -5.02 16.47 -10.17
N GLU A 94 -4.04 16.51 -11.05
CA GLU A 94 -3.71 17.71 -11.82
C GLU A 94 -4.86 18.10 -12.76
N ILE A 95 -5.45 17.12 -13.45
CA ILE A 95 -6.60 17.36 -14.32
C ILE A 95 -7.76 17.94 -13.51
N GLU A 96 -8.05 17.35 -12.36
CA GLU A 96 -9.14 17.83 -11.50
C GLU A 96 -8.88 19.25 -11.02
N ARG A 97 -7.65 19.55 -10.65
CA ARG A 97 -7.25 20.90 -10.24
C ARG A 97 -7.47 21.92 -11.37
N LEU A 98 -7.07 21.57 -12.58
CA LEU A 98 -7.23 22.43 -13.74
C LEU A 98 -8.71 22.64 -14.10
N ARG A 99 -9.52 21.58 -13.98
CA ARG A 99 -10.97 21.69 -14.21
C ARG A 99 -11.62 22.67 -13.26
N LYS A 100 -11.25 22.61 -11.98
CA LYS A 100 -11.79 23.54 -10.98
C LYS A 100 -11.42 24.98 -11.29
N GLN A 101 -10.21 25.22 -11.79
CA GLN A 101 -9.79 26.56 -12.17
C GLN A 101 -10.61 27.11 -13.34
N HIS A 102 -11.03 26.25 -14.27
CA HIS A 102 -11.79 26.69 -15.45
C HIS A 102 -13.28 26.85 -15.18
N THR A 103 -13.82 26.25 -14.15
CA THR A 103 -15.24 26.32 -13.84
C THR A 103 -15.61 27.50 -12.93
N GLU A 104 -14.64 28.19 -12.39
CA GLU A 104 -14.86 29.33 -11.50
C GLU A 104 -14.90 30.68 -12.28
#